data_8fb77de3716d43176fe1b1caf372dfb2
#
_entry.id   8fb77de3716d43176fe1b1caf372dfb2
#
_cell.length_a   1.000
_cell.length_b   1.000
_cell.length_c   1.000
_cell.angle_alpha   90.00
_cell.angle_beta   90.00
_cell.angle_gamma   90.00
#
_symmetry.space_group_name_H-M   'P 1'
#
loop_
_entity.id
_entity.type
_entity.pdbx_description
1 polymer ?
#
loop_
_entity_poly.entity_id
_entity_poly.type
_entity_poly.pdbx_seq_one_letter_code
_entity_poly.pdbx_strand_id
1 'polypeptide(L)'
;TVVIKAGQSHQLRVEFLELGGNAIMSLKWRPQATTQTVWIPPGNWINAWNGAVLTGPMTDIYQTPLDQIPLYIRSGSIFALAPEMQHTEERPWDVVTLDTYPSTTETGRTTLYEDDKLSTAYKQGQFRTTAMQTWADHPTKSVSVSIGPAVGTYAGAISQRAWNIRLRRPPGWSTDLTPVL
;
A
#
# COMPACT_ATOMS: atom_id res chain seq x y z
N THR A 1 0.65 -0.75 -25.77
CA THR A 1 1.02 0.68 -25.72
C THR A 1 2.47 0.80 -26.14
N VAL A 2 2.77 1.66 -27.11
CA VAL A 2 4.14 1.94 -27.56
C VAL A 2 4.53 3.32 -27.03
N VAL A 3 5.66 3.41 -26.34
CA VAL A 3 6.21 4.69 -25.86
C VAL A 3 7.17 5.22 -26.88
N ILE A 4 6.94 6.44 -27.33
CA ILE A 4 7.78 7.15 -28.30
C ILE A 4 8.46 8.32 -27.59
N LYS A 5 9.79 8.38 -27.66
CA LYS A 5 10.55 9.46 -27.07
C LYS A 5 10.44 10.74 -27.90
N ALA A 6 10.29 11.88 -27.23
CA ALA A 6 10.28 13.18 -27.91
C ALA A 6 11.60 13.42 -28.67
N GLY A 7 11.51 14.01 -29.85
CA GLY A 7 12.66 14.33 -30.70
C GLY A 7 13.25 13.16 -31.48
N GLN A 8 12.61 11.98 -31.46
CA GLN A 8 13.02 10.84 -32.29
C GLN A 8 11.94 10.49 -33.31
N SER A 9 12.36 10.07 -34.51
CA SER A 9 11.47 9.52 -35.52
C SER A 9 11.28 8.04 -35.29
N HIS A 10 10.03 7.61 -35.28
CA HIS A 10 9.65 6.20 -35.15
C HIS A 10 8.78 5.80 -36.33
N GLN A 11 9.04 4.62 -36.88
CA GLN A 11 8.12 4.03 -37.87
C GLN A 11 7.00 3.30 -37.15
N LEU A 12 5.76 3.69 -37.40
CA LEU A 12 4.57 2.99 -36.95
C LEU A 12 3.96 2.27 -38.15
N ARG A 13 3.91 0.94 -38.09
CA ARG A 13 3.18 0.13 -39.08
C ARG A 13 1.87 -0.33 -38.45
N VAL A 14 0.77 0.03 -39.05
CA VAL A 14 -0.57 -0.42 -38.67
C VAL A 14 -1.09 -1.27 -39.80
N GLU A 15 -1.39 -2.53 -39.52
CA GLU A 15 -2.01 -3.45 -40.46
C GLU A 15 -3.47 -3.62 -40.09
N PHE A 16 -4.36 -3.39 -41.06
CA PHE A 16 -5.78 -3.53 -40.89
C PHE A 16 -6.29 -4.46 -41.99
N LEU A 17 -6.96 -5.54 -41.60
CA LEU A 17 -7.60 -6.46 -42.52
C LEU A 17 -9.10 -6.40 -42.34
N GLU A 18 -9.81 -6.03 -43.42
CA GLU A 18 -11.27 -6.07 -43.48
C GLU A 18 -11.71 -7.19 -44.42
N LEU A 19 -12.59 -8.04 -43.97
CA LEU A 19 -13.12 -9.17 -44.69
C LEU A 19 -14.56 -8.94 -45.19
N GLY A 20 -15.10 -7.74 -45.05
CA GLY A 20 -16.42 -7.32 -45.51
C GLY A 20 -17.21 -6.54 -44.47
N GLY A 21 -18.05 -5.60 -44.90
CA GLY A 21 -18.88 -4.72 -44.08
C GLY A 21 -18.30 -3.30 -43.92
N ASN A 22 -18.88 -2.51 -43.02
CA ASN A 22 -18.39 -1.18 -42.70
C ASN A 22 -17.38 -1.26 -41.55
N ALA A 23 -16.10 -1.03 -41.85
CA ALA A 23 -15.06 -1.01 -40.83
C ALA A 23 -14.49 0.41 -40.69
N ILE A 24 -14.28 0.80 -39.41
CA ILE A 24 -13.68 2.07 -39.05
C ILE A 24 -12.45 1.81 -38.20
N MET A 25 -11.28 2.23 -38.70
CA MET A 25 -10.08 2.27 -37.87
C MET A 25 -9.84 3.70 -37.41
N SER A 26 -9.63 3.88 -36.12
CA SER A 26 -9.27 5.18 -35.55
C SER A 26 -7.95 5.05 -34.81
N LEU A 27 -6.90 5.72 -35.30
CA LEU A 27 -5.64 5.87 -34.60
C LEU A 27 -5.64 7.22 -33.91
N LYS A 28 -5.61 7.21 -32.57
CA LYS A 28 -5.56 8.43 -31.78
C LYS A 28 -4.19 8.54 -31.13
N TRP A 29 -3.59 9.70 -31.28
CA TRP A 29 -2.34 10.05 -30.66
C TRP A 29 -2.57 11.09 -29.55
N ARG A 30 -2.00 10.90 -28.39
CA ARG A 30 -2.04 11.87 -27.30
C ARG A 30 -0.69 11.87 -26.60
N PRO A 31 -0.08 13.05 -26.34
CA PRO A 31 1.05 13.14 -25.47
C PRO A 31 0.69 12.57 -24.09
N GLN A 32 1.58 11.80 -23.52
CA GLN A 32 1.40 11.34 -22.15
C GLN A 32 1.57 12.53 -21.21
N ALA A 33 0.65 12.72 -20.30
CA ALA A 33 0.86 13.65 -19.19
C ALA A 33 2.04 13.15 -18.33
N THR A 34 3.03 14.00 -18.16
CA THR A 34 4.22 13.70 -17.33
C THR A 34 4.03 14.13 -15.88
N THR A 35 2.96 14.86 -15.61
CA THR A 35 2.62 15.36 -14.28
C THR A 35 1.14 15.18 -14.01
N GLN A 36 0.80 14.98 -12.75
CA GLN A 36 -0.56 14.95 -12.26
C GLN A 36 -0.69 15.80 -11.01
N THR A 37 -1.76 16.58 -10.96
CA THR A 37 -2.12 17.36 -9.78
C THR A 37 -2.88 16.47 -8.80
N VAL A 38 -2.38 16.38 -7.56
CA VAL A 38 -2.96 15.57 -6.50
C VAL A 38 -3.29 16.46 -5.31
N TRP A 39 -4.54 16.43 -4.85
CA TRP A 39 -4.90 17.08 -3.61
C TRP A 39 -4.54 16.19 -2.42
N ILE A 40 -3.77 16.73 -1.49
CA ILE A 40 -3.33 16.05 -0.25
C ILE A 40 -4.21 16.55 0.89
N PRO A 41 -5.00 15.67 1.54
CA PRO A 41 -5.87 16.03 2.66
C PRO A 41 -5.08 16.52 3.88
N PRO A 42 -5.74 17.15 4.87
CA PRO A 42 -5.09 17.52 6.14
C PRO A 42 -4.40 16.33 6.82
N GLY A 43 -3.22 16.57 7.39
CA GLY A 43 -2.37 15.58 8.05
C GLY A 43 -1.00 15.43 7.39
N ASN A 44 -0.20 14.50 7.89
CA ASN A 44 1.12 14.19 7.35
C ASN A 44 1.05 12.96 6.45
N TRP A 45 1.63 13.07 5.27
CA TRP A 45 1.60 12.06 4.24
C TRP A 45 3.03 11.74 3.77
N ILE A 46 3.27 10.52 3.43
CA ILE A 46 4.57 10.03 2.96
C ILE A 46 4.39 9.57 1.52
N ASN A 47 5.15 10.17 0.60
CA ASN A 47 5.21 9.67 -0.76
C ASN A 47 5.86 8.28 -0.75
N ALA A 48 5.12 7.26 -1.20
CA ALA A 48 5.55 5.87 -1.12
C ALA A 48 6.78 5.56 -1.98
N TRP A 49 7.04 6.36 -3.02
CA TRP A 49 8.14 6.12 -3.95
C TRP A 49 9.48 6.68 -3.48
N ASN A 50 9.48 7.86 -2.88
CA ASN A 50 10.71 8.55 -2.50
C ASN A 50 10.82 8.87 -1.00
N GLY A 51 9.79 8.56 -0.21
CA GLY A 51 9.78 8.82 1.23
C GLY A 51 9.60 10.29 1.63
N ALA A 52 9.36 11.20 0.67
CA ALA A 52 9.14 12.61 0.98
C ALA A 52 7.88 12.79 1.83
N VAL A 53 7.95 13.68 2.81
CA VAL A 53 6.83 14.00 3.70
C VAL A 53 6.15 15.27 3.22
N LEU A 54 4.84 15.20 3.13
CA LEU A 54 3.95 16.28 2.75
C LEU A 54 2.99 16.56 3.89
N THR A 55 2.81 17.82 4.23
CA THR A 55 1.82 18.24 5.25
C THR A 55 0.65 18.92 4.55
N GLY A 56 -0.50 18.25 4.54
CA GLY A 56 -1.73 18.78 3.99
C GLY A 56 -2.50 19.69 4.99
N PRO A 57 -3.50 20.47 4.49
CA PRO A 57 -4.00 20.40 3.12
C PRO A 57 -3.12 21.15 2.12
N MET A 58 -2.82 20.52 0.99
CA MET A 58 -2.04 21.12 -0.09
C MET A 58 -2.34 20.45 -1.43
N THR A 59 -1.86 21.06 -2.48
CA THR A 59 -1.83 20.46 -3.81
C THR A 59 -0.40 20.12 -4.16
N ASP A 60 -0.14 18.86 -4.53
CA ASP A 60 1.14 18.38 -5.02
C ASP A 60 1.09 18.16 -6.54
N ILE A 61 2.19 18.49 -7.22
CA ILE A 61 2.36 18.21 -8.65
C ILE A 61 3.29 17.02 -8.77
N TYR A 62 2.71 15.85 -8.94
CA TYR A 62 3.45 14.59 -9.02
C TYR A 62 3.94 14.32 -10.44
N GLN A 63 5.21 13.97 -10.59
CA GLN A 63 5.75 13.44 -11.84
C GLN A 63 5.23 12.00 -12.01
N THR A 64 4.53 11.73 -13.12
CA THR A 64 3.92 10.44 -13.40
C THR A 64 4.67 9.70 -14.52
N PRO A 65 5.78 9.00 -14.24
CA PRO A 65 6.33 8.05 -15.20
C PRO A 65 5.33 6.90 -15.45
N LEU A 66 5.52 6.15 -16.53
CA LEU A 66 4.56 5.12 -16.94
C LEU A 66 4.35 4.00 -15.93
N ASP A 67 5.36 3.73 -15.14
CA ASP A 67 5.43 2.65 -14.15
C ASP A 67 5.04 3.08 -12.73
N GLN A 68 4.67 4.35 -12.54
CA GLN A 68 4.31 4.87 -11.22
C GLN A 68 2.97 5.62 -11.24
N ILE A 69 2.19 5.38 -10.20
CA ILE A 69 1.01 6.18 -9.87
C ILE A 69 1.31 7.04 -8.63
N PRO A 70 0.70 8.20 -8.45
CA PRO A 70 0.78 8.94 -7.20
C PRO A 70 0.28 8.06 -6.04
N LEU A 71 1.16 7.74 -5.12
CA LEU A 71 0.84 6.89 -3.97
C LEU A 71 1.37 7.56 -2.70
N TYR A 72 0.44 7.88 -1.79
CA TYR A 72 0.74 8.55 -0.53
C TYR A 72 0.20 7.73 0.63
N ILE A 73 1.01 7.57 1.66
CA ILE A 73 0.70 6.83 2.87
C ILE A 73 0.52 7.84 4.00
N ARG A 74 -0.59 7.79 4.69
CA ARG A 74 -0.80 8.64 5.86
C ARG A 74 0.17 8.24 6.98
N SER A 75 0.82 9.22 7.60
CA SER A 75 1.63 9.00 8.79
C SER A 75 0.77 8.41 9.92
N GLY A 76 1.29 7.45 10.66
CA GLY A 76 0.53 6.65 11.62
C GLY A 76 -0.13 5.40 11.04
N SER A 77 0.04 5.08 9.75
CA SER A 77 -0.56 3.87 9.16
C SER A 77 0.18 2.59 9.55
N ILE A 78 -0.59 1.49 9.59
CA ILE A 78 -0.10 0.12 9.69
C ILE A 78 -0.79 -0.72 8.62
N PHE A 79 -0.02 -1.46 7.84
CA PHE A 79 -0.53 -2.42 6.87
C PHE A 79 -0.14 -3.83 7.29
N ALA A 80 -1.12 -4.72 7.41
CA ALA A 80 -0.90 -6.15 7.56
C ALA A 80 -0.81 -6.76 6.16
N LEU A 81 0.37 -7.20 5.77
CA LEU A 81 0.66 -7.76 4.46
C LEU A 81 0.74 -9.28 4.56
N ALA A 82 0.00 -9.95 3.69
CA ALA A 82 0.09 -11.39 3.50
C ALA A 82 1.49 -11.81 3.04
N PRO A 83 1.88 -13.08 3.21
CA PRO A 83 3.05 -13.63 2.55
C PRO A 83 2.96 -13.48 1.03
N GLU A 84 4.10 -13.42 0.35
CA GLU A 84 4.12 -13.47 -1.10
C GLU A 84 3.56 -14.81 -1.59
N MET A 85 2.58 -14.75 -2.50
CA MET A 85 1.88 -15.91 -3.04
C MET A 85 1.29 -15.60 -4.42
N GLN A 86 1.09 -16.64 -5.24
CA GLN A 86 0.52 -16.50 -6.58
C GLN A 86 -1.00 -16.22 -6.55
N HIS A 87 -1.68 -16.73 -5.54
CA HIS A 87 -3.10 -16.47 -5.30
C HIS A 87 -3.40 -16.53 -3.78
N THR A 88 -4.51 -15.94 -3.35
CA THR A 88 -4.84 -15.70 -1.94
C THR A 88 -4.99 -16.96 -1.07
N GLU A 89 -5.16 -18.12 -1.67
CA GLU A 89 -5.39 -19.42 -1.01
C GLU A 89 -4.20 -20.37 -1.13
N GLU A 90 -3.06 -19.92 -1.69
CA GLU A 90 -1.89 -20.77 -1.92
C GLU A 90 -1.29 -21.32 -0.62
N ARG A 91 -1.31 -20.52 0.42
CA ARG A 91 -0.76 -20.88 1.74
C ARG A 91 -1.46 -20.13 2.86
N PRO A 92 -1.45 -20.67 4.09
CA PRO A 92 -1.99 -19.95 5.25
C PRO A 92 -1.17 -18.68 5.54
N TRP A 93 -1.79 -17.72 6.20
CA TRP A 93 -1.14 -16.49 6.66
C TRP A 93 -0.45 -16.71 8.01
N ASP A 94 0.39 -17.73 8.06
CA ASP A 94 1.19 -18.11 9.23
C ASP A 94 2.31 -17.11 9.53
N VAL A 95 2.73 -16.34 8.52
CA VAL A 95 3.64 -15.21 8.65
C VAL A 95 2.96 -13.96 8.09
N VAL A 96 2.82 -12.91 8.88
CA VAL A 96 2.28 -11.61 8.44
C VAL A 96 3.34 -10.54 8.62
N THR A 97 3.53 -9.71 7.61
CA THR A 97 4.41 -8.55 7.69
C THR A 97 3.60 -7.30 8.04
N LEU A 98 3.93 -6.66 9.15
CA LEU A 98 3.41 -5.34 9.50
C LEU A 98 4.33 -4.27 8.92
N ASP A 99 3.86 -3.59 7.87
CA ASP A 99 4.54 -2.41 7.33
C ASP A 99 4.00 -1.18 8.08
N THR A 100 4.81 -0.58 8.94
CA THR A 100 4.39 0.42 9.90
C THR A 100 5.02 1.78 9.61
N TYR A 101 4.21 2.83 9.70
CA TYR A 101 4.58 4.23 9.44
C TYR A 101 4.32 5.08 10.70
N PRO A 102 5.12 4.93 11.76
CA PRO A 102 4.85 5.57 13.04
C PRO A 102 4.80 7.09 12.93
N SER A 103 3.94 7.70 13.74
CA SER A 103 3.79 9.15 13.81
C SER A 103 4.07 9.65 15.21
N THR A 104 4.66 10.84 15.32
CA THR A 104 4.86 11.54 16.60
C THR A 104 3.65 12.36 17.02
N THR A 105 2.66 12.49 16.15
CA THR A 105 1.46 13.31 16.40
C THR A 105 0.18 12.48 16.51
N GLU A 106 0.19 11.25 16.00
CA GLU A 106 -0.97 10.37 15.97
C GLU A 106 -0.58 8.93 16.33
N THR A 107 -1.40 8.26 17.14
CA THR A 107 -1.28 6.80 17.32
C THR A 107 -1.97 6.10 16.17
N GLY A 108 -1.20 5.35 15.39
CA GLY A 108 -1.73 4.50 14.33
C GLY A 108 -2.46 3.29 14.92
N ARG A 109 -3.61 2.95 14.33
CA ARG A 109 -4.42 1.80 14.75
C ARG A 109 -4.96 1.06 13.54
N THR A 110 -4.91 -0.25 13.60
CA THR A 110 -5.55 -1.11 12.60
C THR A 110 -6.01 -2.41 13.25
N THR A 111 -6.84 -3.15 12.53
CA THR A 111 -7.32 -4.46 12.99
C THR A 111 -7.20 -5.43 11.84
N LEU A 112 -6.48 -6.52 12.04
CA LEU A 112 -6.51 -7.66 11.14
C LEU A 112 -7.80 -8.43 11.40
N TYR A 113 -8.63 -8.53 10.39
CA TYR A 113 -9.85 -9.34 10.40
C TYR A 113 -9.60 -10.62 9.61
N GLU A 114 -10.10 -11.74 10.13
CA GLU A 114 -9.96 -13.06 9.52
C GLU A 114 -11.23 -13.88 9.72
N ASP A 115 -11.62 -14.60 8.69
CA ASP A 115 -12.70 -15.59 8.69
C ASP A 115 -12.34 -16.77 7.78
N ASP A 116 -13.27 -17.68 7.53
CA ASP A 116 -13.05 -18.84 6.66
C ASP A 116 -13.01 -18.51 5.16
N LYS A 117 -13.27 -17.26 4.77
CA LYS A 117 -13.28 -16.72 3.39
C LYS A 117 -14.29 -17.38 2.43
N LEU A 118 -14.98 -18.39 2.85
CA LEU A 118 -15.83 -19.24 2.01
C LEU A 118 -17.30 -19.15 2.35
N SER A 119 -17.63 -19.06 3.63
CA SER A 119 -19.02 -19.12 4.11
C SER A 119 -19.50 -17.77 4.64
N THR A 120 -20.76 -17.70 5.03
CA THR A 120 -21.33 -16.56 5.74
C THR A 120 -21.32 -16.73 7.25
N ALA A 121 -20.52 -17.66 7.78
CA ALA A 121 -20.45 -17.97 9.21
C ALA A 121 -19.97 -16.79 10.07
N TYR A 122 -19.27 -15.83 9.44
CA TYR A 122 -18.91 -14.56 10.10
C TYR A 122 -20.14 -13.80 10.63
N LYS A 123 -21.32 -13.95 10.01
CA LYS A 123 -22.57 -13.35 10.49
C LYS A 123 -23.05 -13.96 11.83
N GLN A 124 -22.57 -15.14 12.19
CA GLN A 124 -22.81 -15.82 13.46
C GLN A 124 -21.59 -15.69 14.41
N GLY A 125 -20.69 -14.75 14.16
CA GLY A 125 -19.54 -14.51 15.00
C GLY A 125 -18.34 -15.43 14.74
N GLN A 126 -18.34 -16.22 13.65
CA GLN A 126 -17.22 -17.08 13.26
C GLN A 126 -16.15 -16.24 12.53
N PHE A 127 -15.47 -15.41 13.25
CA PHE A 127 -14.35 -14.59 12.78
C PHE A 127 -13.37 -14.32 13.92
N ARG A 128 -12.20 -13.83 13.56
CA ARG A 128 -11.15 -13.44 14.51
C ARG A 128 -10.63 -12.06 14.16
N THR A 129 -10.32 -11.28 15.19
CA THR A 129 -9.71 -9.97 15.04
C THR A 129 -8.43 -9.86 15.87
N THR A 130 -7.43 -9.15 15.34
CA THR A 130 -6.19 -8.82 16.05
C THR A 130 -5.96 -7.32 15.93
N ALA A 131 -6.03 -6.61 17.04
CA ALA A 131 -5.80 -5.16 17.08
C ALA A 131 -4.30 -4.85 17.10
N MET A 132 -3.90 -3.83 16.37
CA MET A 132 -2.50 -3.40 16.27
C MET A 132 -2.41 -1.89 16.41
N GLN A 133 -1.31 -1.42 17.01
CA GLN A 133 -1.04 0.00 17.19
C GLN A 133 0.43 0.31 16.92
N THR A 134 0.69 1.53 16.44
CA THR A 134 2.04 2.07 16.32
C THR A 134 2.06 3.54 16.71
N TRP A 135 3.15 3.97 17.33
CA TRP A 135 3.39 5.39 17.63
C TRP A 135 4.89 5.65 17.73
N ALA A 136 5.26 6.90 17.62
CA ALA A 136 6.64 7.34 17.83
C ALA A 136 6.66 8.41 18.92
N ASP A 137 7.62 8.31 19.83
CA ASP A 137 7.86 9.30 20.85
C ASP A 137 9.09 10.13 20.48
N HIS A 138 8.87 11.43 20.21
CA HIS A 138 9.92 12.32 19.75
C HIS A 138 10.99 12.59 20.83
N PRO A 139 10.64 12.84 22.11
CA PRO A 139 11.62 13.07 23.16
C PRO A 139 12.59 11.91 23.36
N THR A 140 12.07 10.71 23.43
CA THR A 140 12.88 9.50 23.68
C THR A 140 13.46 8.87 22.41
N LYS A 141 13.05 9.37 21.23
CA LYS A 141 13.40 8.78 19.94
C LYS A 141 13.05 7.28 19.83
N SER A 142 11.95 6.88 20.48
CA SER A 142 11.48 5.52 20.47
C SER A 142 10.28 5.34 19.56
N VAL A 143 10.17 4.16 18.98
CA VAL A 143 8.99 3.72 18.21
C VAL A 143 8.45 2.46 18.87
N SER A 144 7.14 2.43 19.04
CA SER A 144 6.45 1.28 19.59
C SER A 144 5.48 0.69 18.57
N VAL A 145 5.48 -0.63 18.51
CA VAL A 145 4.49 -1.42 17.75
C VAL A 145 3.90 -2.42 18.72
N SER A 146 2.59 -2.39 18.89
CA SER A 146 1.85 -3.30 19.76
C SER A 146 0.93 -4.18 18.94
N ILE A 147 0.95 -5.47 19.21
CA ILE A 147 0.08 -6.47 18.63
C ILE A 147 -0.72 -7.08 19.77
N GLY A 148 -2.03 -6.87 19.77
CA GLY A 148 -2.92 -7.40 20.79
C GLY A 148 -3.18 -8.90 20.62
N PRO A 149 -3.85 -9.52 21.60
CA PRO A 149 -4.30 -10.90 21.47
C PRO A 149 -5.32 -11.05 20.34
N ALA A 150 -5.34 -12.21 19.71
CA ALA A 150 -6.38 -12.58 18.79
C ALA A 150 -7.69 -12.83 19.54
N VAL A 151 -8.78 -12.20 19.11
CA VAL A 151 -10.11 -12.31 19.73
C VAL A 151 -11.06 -12.96 18.74
N GLY A 152 -11.78 -13.99 19.19
CA GLY A 152 -12.67 -14.79 18.35
C GLY A 152 -11.98 -15.98 17.72
N THR A 153 -12.76 -16.76 16.97
CA THR A 153 -12.27 -17.94 16.25
C THR A 153 -13.18 -18.27 15.08
N TYR A 154 -12.69 -19.05 14.14
CA TYR A 154 -13.42 -19.57 12.98
C TYR A 154 -12.84 -20.93 12.57
N ALA A 155 -13.54 -21.68 11.74
CA ALA A 155 -13.08 -22.98 11.25
C ALA A 155 -11.81 -22.81 10.40
N GLY A 156 -10.71 -23.46 10.79
CA GLY A 156 -9.42 -23.35 10.13
C GLY A 156 -8.54 -22.17 10.61
N ALA A 157 -8.93 -21.51 11.71
CA ALA A 157 -8.10 -20.47 12.30
C ALA A 157 -6.72 -21.01 12.71
N ILE A 158 -5.66 -20.37 12.27
CA ILE A 158 -4.28 -20.75 12.63
C ILE A 158 -4.05 -20.51 14.13
N SER A 159 -3.37 -21.45 14.79
CA SER A 159 -3.09 -21.39 16.24
C SER A 159 -1.89 -20.53 16.57
N GLN A 160 -0.92 -20.43 15.67
CA GLN A 160 0.33 -19.67 15.85
C GLN A 160 0.62 -18.86 14.61
N ARG A 161 1.19 -17.67 14.82
CA ARG A 161 1.59 -16.75 13.76
C ARG A 161 2.91 -16.09 14.09
N ALA A 162 3.79 -16.01 13.10
CA ALA A 162 4.96 -15.17 13.15
C ALA A 162 4.64 -13.76 12.61
N TRP A 163 5.26 -12.76 13.19
CA TRP A 163 5.11 -11.36 12.79
C TRP A 163 6.46 -10.81 12.35
N ASN A 164 6.54 -10.36 11.11
CA ASN A 164 7.65 -9.57 10.61
C ASN A 164 7.28 -8.09 10.73
N ILE A 165 8.05 -7.32 11.47
CA ILE A 165 7.79 -5.88 11.62
C ILE A 165 8.74 -5.12 10.72
N ARG A 166 8.19 -4.45 9.70
CA ARG A 166 8.90 -3.51 8.84
C ARG A 166 8.63 -2.10 9.36
N LEU A 167 9.62 -1.55 10.01
CA LEU A 167 9.52 -0.22 10.59
C LEU A 167 9.99 0.84 9.60
N ARG A 168 9.06 1.73 9.19
CA ARG A 168 9.39 2.93 8.45
C ARG A 168 9.70 4.05 9.42
N ARG A 169 10.95 4.41 9.48
CA ARG A 169 11.46 5.43 10.40
C ARG A 169 10.76 6.77 10.19
N PRO A 170 10.35 7.47 11.27
CA PRO A 170 9.88 8.85 11.16
C PRO A 170 10.92 9.77 10.52
N PRO A 171 10.52 10.75 9.72
CA PRO A 171 11.44 11.68 9.07
C PRO A 171 12.35 12.40 10.07
N GLY A 172 13.61 12.58 9.69
CA GLY A 172 14.61 13.26 10.53
C GLY A 172 15.18 12.46 11.70
N TRP A 173 14.79 11.18 11.84
CA TRP A 173 15.38 10.30 12.84
C TRP A 173 16.63 9.57 12.32
N SER A 174 17.58 9.26 13.23
CA SER A 174 18.78 8.46 12.92
C SER A 174 18.42 7.04 12.46
N THR A 175 19.36 6.37 11.79
CA THR A 175 19.23 4.97 11.36
C THR A 175 19.38 3.96 12.51
N ASP A 176 19.92 4.39 13.65
CA ASP A 176 20.27 3.50 14.74
C ASP A 176 19.08 3.27 15.68
N LEU A 177 18.12 2.46 15.23
CA LEU A 177 17.06 1.94 16.09
C LEU A 177 17.52 0.58 16.64
N THR A 178 17.76 0.51 17.95
CA THR A 178 18.02 -0.75 18.63
C THR A 178 16.68 -1.36 19.04
N PRO A 179 16.33 -2.57 18.57
CA PRO A 179 15.11 -3.24 19.03
C PRO A 179 15.20 -3.55 20.52
N VAL A 180 14.15 -3.23 21.25
CA VAL A 180 13.90 -3.70 22.62
C VAL A 180 12.64 -4.56 22.56
N LEU A 181 12.77 -5.85 22.89
CA LEU A 181 11.67 -6.83 22.89
C LEU A 181 11.02 -6.89 24.27
#